data_50296e6e7646d019ab23329148afb783
#
_entry.id   50296e6e7646d019ab23329148afb783
#
_cell.length_a   1.000
_cell.length_b   1.000
_cell.length_c   1.000
_cell.angle_alpha   90.00
_cell.angle_beta   90.00
_cell.angle_gamma   90.00
#
_symmetry.space_group_name_H-M   'P 1'
#
loop_
_entity.id
_entity.type
_entity.pdbx_description
1 polymer ?
#
loop_
_entity_poly.entity_id
_entity_poly.type
_entity_poly.pdbx_seq_one_letter_code
_entity_poly.pdbx_strand_id
1 'polypeptide(L)'
;MAISGIINTNVNALNTLNALGGTSSSLSTYIQQLSTGKQINGPADNPAGYAISQRFQTQINGLNQAVSNGNQAVSLVQTATGALQNETNLLQQIRTIAVQSANGSNTAQDRASLQGVVSQLLAQVQTIATQTQFNGQNLLDGTFSGQQFQVGANANQIINVSVANANSNAIGNNVMAASGTIYSATGAAGSNGYAAGQAFTITAGAGAFTSGTVSVSGYAGAGAINVTADESAANVAASINAISQQTGVTATANTSVAFTVTTG
;
A
#
# COMPACT_ATOMS: atom_id res chain seq x y z
N MET A 1 -2.50 12.96 94.71
CA MET A 1 -2.10 12.38 93.41
C MET A 1 -1.15 11.22 93.71
N ALA A 2 -1.59 10.01 93.60
CA ALA A 2 -0.72 8.86 93.75
C ALA A 2 0.11 8.71 92.50
N ILE A 3 1.41 8.92 92.58
CA ILE A 3 2.38 8.58 91.61
C ILE A 3 2.51 7.06 91.69
N SER A 4 1.82 6.33 90.79
CA SER A 4 2.03 4.91 90.63
C SER A 4 3.45 4.75 90.11
N GLY A 5 4.40 4.55 91.04
CA GLY A 5 5.79 4.26 90.72
C GLY A 5 5.86 2.86 90.01
N ILE A 6 5.75 2.83 88.74
CA ILE A 6 6.15 1.69 87.91
C ILE A 6 7.65 1.81 87.81
N ILE A 7 8.36 1.13 88.70
CA ILE A 7 9.84 1.23 88.78
C ILE A 7 10.54 0.52 87.63
N ASN A 8 9.84 -0.37 86.93
CA ASN A 8 10.47 -1.26 85.90
C ASN A 8 9.88 -1.15 84.48
N THR A 9 8.74 -0.50 84.32
CA THR A 9 8.16 -0.37 82.96
C THR A 9 7.37 0.98 82.89
N ASN A 10 7.92 2.00 82.30
CA ASN A 10 7.22 3.26 82.07
C ASN A 10 6.43 3.21 80.77
N VAL A 11 5.16 2.77 80.84
CA VAL A 11 4.26 2.63 79.69
C VAL A 11 4.08 3.95 78.92
N ASN A 12 4.08 5.08 79.65
CA ASN A 12 3.97 6.39 78.97
C ASN A 12 5.22 6.69 78.14
N ALA A 13 6.42 6.38 78.68
CA ALA A 13 7.65 6.52 77.90
C ALA A 13 7.73 5.61 76.70
N LEU A 14 7.25 4.39 76.82
CA LEU A 14 7.14 3.44 75.69
C LEU A 14 6.16 3.94 74.63
N ASN A 15 5.01 4.46 75.02
CA ASN A 15 4.02 5.02 74.11
C ASN A 15 4.56 6.27 73.39
N THR A 16 5.33 7.14 74.07
CA THR A 16 5.96 8.30 73.44
C THR A 16 7.08 7.89 72.51
N LEU A 17 7.87 6.89 72.83
CA LEU A 17 8.89 6.34 71.93
C LEU A 17 8.26 5.73 70.67
N ASN A 18 7.16 4.98 70.81
CA ASN A 18 6.43 4.45 69.67
C ASN A 18 5.82 5.56 68.79
N ALA A 19 5.24 6.58 69.41
CA ALA A 19 4.73 7.76 68.69
C ALA A 19 5.85 8.52 67.96
N LEU A 20 7.00 8.70 68.61
CA LEU A 20 8.17 9.33 68.02
C LEU A 20 8.75 8.52 66.87
N GLY A 21 8.79 7.19 67.01
CA GLY A 21 9.17 6.27 65.91
C GLY A 21 8.25 6.39 64.69
N GLY A 22 6.93 6.44 64.93
CA GLY A 22 5.95 6.67 63.87
C GLY A 22 6.08 8.02 63.17
N THR A 23 6.32 9.09 63.98
CA THR A 23 6.55 10.44 63.42
C THR A 23 7.84 10.51 62.61
N SER A 24 8.91 9.89 63.06
CA SER A 24 10.19 9.85 62.36
C SER A 24 10.07 9.10 61.02
N SER A 25 9.34 7.97 60.98
CA SER A 25 9.06 7.24 59.75
C SER A 25 8.23 8.07 58.76
N SER A 26 7.20 8.75 59.26
CA SER A 26 6.36 9.64 58.41
C SER A 26 7.18 10.82 57.87
N LEU A 27 8.05 11.43 58.69
CA LEU A 27 8.93 12.50 58.27
C LEU A 27 9.89 12.04 57.15
N SER A 28 10.48 10.86 57.30
CA SER A 28 11.35 10.28 56.27
C SER A 28 10.62 10.11 54.96
N THR A 29 9.37 9.62 54.98
CA THR A 29 8.54 9.46 53.77
C THR A 29 8.23 10.83 53.13
N TYR A 30 7.86 11.84 53.93
CA TYR A 30 7.60 13.18 53.38
C TYR A 30 8.85 13.86 52.82
N ILE A 31 10.02 13.67 53.43
CA ILE A 31 11.30 14.17 52.91
C ILE A 31 11.61 13.49 51.57
N GLN A 32 11.37 12.20 51.47
CA GLN A 32 11.57 11.46 50.22
C GLN A 32 10.62 11.94 49.10
N GLN A 33 9.33 12.13 49.45
CA GLN A 33 8.33 12.65 48.50
C GLN A 33 8.68 14.08 48.04
N LEU A 34 9.13 14.92 48.95
CA LEU A 34 9.52 16.29 48.61
C LEU A 34 10.79 16.33 47.74
N SER A 35 11.76 15.49 48.05
CA SER A 35 13.03 15.40 47.31
C SER A 35 12.82 14.88 45.88
N THR A 36 11.94 13.88 45.68
CA THR A 36 11.65 13.28 44.37
C THR A 36 10.56 14.02 43.61
N GLY A 37 9.75 14.85 44.30
CA GLY A 37 8.58 15.48 43.72
C GLY A 37 7.45 14.48 43.38
N LYS A 38 7.54 13.23 43.88
CA LYS A 38 6.57 12.17 43.61
C LYS A 38 5.90 11.74 44.92
N GLN A 39 4.57 11.63 44.92
CA GLN A 39 3.80 11.11 46.02
C GLN A 39 4.01 9.62 46.26
N ILE A 40 4.22 8.87 45.17
CA ILE A 40 4.44 7.41 45.19
C ILE A 40 5.84 7.16 44.63
N ASN A 41 6.78 6.74 45.45
CA ASN A 41 8.15 6.44 45.08
C ASN A 41 8.41 4.94 44.93
N GLY A 42 7.61 4.14 45.60
CA GLY A 42 7.76 2.70 45.56
C GLY A 42 6.46 1.91 45.82
N PRO A 43 6.51 0.57 45.64
CA PRO A 43 5.36 -0.28 45.93
C PRO A 43 4.95 -0.28 47.42
N ALA A 44 5.87 0.08 48.34
CA ALA A 44 5.60 0.19 49.77
C ALA A 44 4.68 1.34 50.12
N ASP A 45 4.74 2.46 49.36
CA ASP A 45 3.94 3.67 49.63
C ASP A 45 2.47 3.43 49.23
N ASN A 46 2.26 2.90 48.06
CA ASN A 46 0.91 2.54 47.54
C ASN A 46 1.03 1.50 46.43
N PRO A 47 0.83 0.19 46.72
CA PRO A 47 1.01 -0.87 45.73
C PRO A 47 0.10 -0.72 44.49
N ALA A 48 -1.17 -0.35 44.73
CA ALA A 48 -2.14 -0.18 43.62
C ALA A 48 -1.82 1.06 42.77
N GLY A 49 -1.53 2.19 43.41
CA GLY A 49 -1.15 3.44 42.74
C GLY A 49 0.15 3.29 41.96
N TYR A 50 1.14 2.56 42.50
CA TYR A 50 2.39 2.28 41.85
C TYR A 50 2.18 1.41 40.57
N ALA A 51 1.39 0.34 40.68
CA ALA A 51 1.09 -0.50 39.53
C ALA A 51 0.37 0.26 38.40
N ILE A 52 -0.59 1.13 38.75
CA ILE A 52 -1.29 1.99 37.79
C ILE A 52 -0.32 2.98 37.15
N SER A 53 0.53 3.61 37.96
CA SER A 53 1.55 4.58 37.48
C SER A 53 2.51 3.92 36.49
N GLN A 54 2.99 2.72 36.76
CA GLN A 54 3.84 1.95 35.83
C GLN A 54 3.15 1.62 34.51
N ARG A 55 1.87 1.23 34.58
CA ARG A 55 1.07 1.00 33.37
C ARG A 55 0.91 2.27 32.54
N PHE A 56 0.61 3.40 33.19
CA PHE A 56 0.52 4.67 32.47
C PHE A 56 1.87 5.08 31.87
N GLN A 57 2.97 4.91 32.60
CA GLN A 57 4.30 5.20 32.08
C GLN A 57 4.62 4.37 30.84
N THR A 58 4.28 3.08 30.85
CA THR A 58 4.44 2.20 29.68
C THR A 58 3.57 2.67 28.52
N GLN A 59 2.32 3.07 28.79
CA GLN A 59 1.43 3.57 27.75
C GLN A 59 1.94 4.91 27.17
N ILE A 60 2.43 5.82 28.01
CA ILE A 60 3.00 7.10 27.55
C ILE A 60 4.22 6.84 26.68
N ASN A 61 5.11 5.94 27.08
CA ASN A 61 6.28 5.60 26.29
C ASN A 61 5.87 4.97 24.93
N GLY A 62 4.86 4.10 24.96
CA GLY A 62 4.29 3.50 23.74
C GLY A 62 3.65 4.56 22.83
N LEU A 63 2.92 5.52 23.38
CA LEU A 63 2.32 6.62 22.61
C LEU A 63 3.39 7.56 22.02
N ASN A 64 4.44 7.87 22.78
CA ASN A 64 5.55 8.68 22.26
C ASN A 64 6.22 7.99 21.07
N GLN A 65 6.44 6.68 21.14
CA GLN A 65 6.95 5.92 20.00
C GLN A 65 5.96 5.89 18.85
N ALA A 66 4.67 5.76 19.15
CA ALA A 66 3.61 5.79 18.14
C ALA A 66 3.55 7.13 17.38
N VAL A 67 3.72 8.25 18.07
CA VAL A 67 3.84 9.58 17.45
C VAL A 67 5.08 9.65 16.55
N SER A 68 6.22 9.10 16.99
CA SER A 68 7.44 9.04 16.18
C SER A 68 7.21 8.22 14.89
N ASN A 69 6.58 7.04 15.02
CA ASN A 69 6.22 6.20 13.88
C ASN A 69 5.26 6.91 12.91
N GLY A 70 4.27 7.63 13.46
CA GLY A 70 3.34 8.45 12.67
C GLY A 70 4.06 9.54 11.87
N ASN A 71 5.00 10.24 12.47
CA ASN A 71 5.82 11.25 11.80
C ASN A 71 6.69 10.64 10.68
N GLN A 72 7.24 9.44 10.90
CA GLN A 72 7.96 8.70 9.86
C GLN A 72 7.05 8.34 8.69
N ALA A 73 5.83 7.85 8.97
CA ALA A 73 4.85 7.56 7.92
C ALA A 73 4.46 8.81 7.12
N VAL A 74 4.26 9.96 7.79
CA VAL A 74 3.99 11.24 7.12
C VAL A 74 5.16 11.65 6.24
N SER A 75 6.40 11.57 6.72
CA SER A 75 7.61 11.91 5.95
C SER A 75 7.77 11.03 4.72
N LEU A 76 7.46 9.74 4.84
CA LEU A 76 7.46 8.79 3.73
C LEU A 76 6.43 9.18 2.67
N VAL A 77 5.18 9.48 3.08
CA VAL A 77 4.10 9.90 2.17
C VAL A 77 4.46 11.22 1.48
N GLN A 78 5.08 12.16 2.19
CA GLN A 78 5.54 13.42 1.59
C GLN A 78 6.62 13.18 0.54
N THR A 79 7.57 12.26 0.78
CA THR A 79 8.59 11.89 -0.20
C THR A 79 7.94 11.28 -1.45
N ALA A 80 7.01 10.34 -1.27
CA ALA A 80 6.28 9.73 -2.38
C ALA A 80 5.46 10.77 -3.16
N THR A 81 4.76 11.67 -2.47
CA THR A 81 3.96 12.73 -3.10
C THR A 81 4.82 13.69 -3.91
N GLY A 82 5.99 14.08 -3.40
CA GLY A 82 6.93 14.95 -4.13
C GLY A 82 7.44 14.29 -5.41
N ALA A 83 7.75 13.00 -5.37
CA ALA A 83 8.16 12.24 -6.55
C ALA A 83 7.01 12.09 -7.56
N LEU A 84 5.80 11.76 -7.12
CA LEU A 84 4.61 11.68 -7.98
C LEU A 84 4.25 13.02 -8.64
N GLN A 85 4.54 14.13 -7.99
CA GLN A 85 4.33 15.45 -8.57
C GLN A 85 5.29 15.71 -9.75
N ASN A 86 6.57 15.33 -9.59
CA ASN A 86 7.54 15.42 -10.68
C ASN A 86 7.14 14.50 -11.85
N GLU A 87 6.69 13.31 -11.57
CA GLU A 87 6.20 12.36 -12.56
C GLU A 87 4.97 12.89 -13.30
N THR A 88 4.02 13.49 -12.59
CA THR A 88 2.85 14.15 -13.17
C THR A 88 3.27 15.26 -14.14
N ASN A 89 4.28 16.04 -13.80
CA ASN A 89 4.80 17.10 -14.68
C ASN A 89 5.40 16.51 -15.97
N LEU A 90 6.15 15.41 -15.87
CA LEU A 90 6.69 14.71 -17.05
C LEU A 90 5.57 14.12 -17.92
N LEU A 91 4.54 13.52 -17.33
CA LEU A 91 3.38 12.98 -18.04
C LEU A 91 2.59 14.09 -18.77
N GLN A 92 2.47 15.28 -18.17
CA GLN A 92 1.87 16.43 -18.83
C GLN A 92 2.69 16.89 -20.04
N GLN A 93 4.02 16.88 -19.95
CA GLN A 93 4.90 17.17 -21.08
C GLN A 93 4.74 16.13 -22.20
N ILE A 94 4.71 14.84 -21.85
CA ILE A 94 4.46 13.75 -22.81
C ILE A 94 3.11 13.97 -23.50
N ARG A 95 2.05 14.30 -22.76
CA ARG A 95 0.74 14.61 -23.33
C ARG A 95 0.81 15.78 -24.32
N THR A 96 1.51 16.84 -23.99
CA THR A 96 1.67 18.00 -24.87
C THR A 96 2.36 17.61 -26.18
N ILE A 97 3.43 16.83 -26.09
CA ILE A 97 4.16 16.31 -27.27
C ILE A 97 3.28 15.36 -28.09
N ALA A 98 2.49 14.51 -27.43
CA ALA A 98 1.57 13.62 -28.13
C ALA A 98 0.51 14.39 -28.92
N VAL A 99 -0.08 15.45 -28.32
CA VAL A 99 -1.03 16.33 -29.02
C VAL A 99 -0.34 17.05 -30.18
N GLN A 100 0.90 17.54 -29.99
CA GLN A 100 1.68 18.14 -31.06
C GLN A 100 1.95 17.14 -32.19
N SER A 101 2.31 15.90 -31.87
CA SER A 101 2.58 14.84 -32.87
C SER A 101 1.32 14.46 -33.67
N ALA A 102 0.13 14.59 -33.07
CA ALA A 102 -1.15 14.29 -33.73
C ALA A 102 -1.53 15.31 -34.81
N ASN A 103 -0.84 16.47 -34.88
CA ASN A 103 -1.13 17.45 -35.90
C ASN A 103 -0.78 16.89 -37.30
N GLY A 104 -1.70 17.06 -38.28
CA GLY A 104 -1.56 16.56 -39.64
C GLY A 104 -0.45 17.28 -40.44
N SER A 105 0.06 18.42 -39.98
CA SER A 105 1.18 19.16 -40.62
C SER A 105 2.56 18.52 -40.37
N ASN A 106 2.65 17.60 -39.40
CA ASN A 106 3.90 16.92 -39.06
C ASN A 106 4.24 15.83 -40.08
N THR A 107 5.47 15.81 -40.52
CA THR A 107 6.02 14.73 -41.34
C THR A 107 6.31 13.48 -40.49
N ALA A 108 6.55 12.36 -41.16
CA ALA A 108 6.96 11.11 -40.45
C ALA A 108 8.28 11.33 -39.69
N GLN A 109 9.21 12.15 -40.22
CA GLN A 109 10.49 12.45 -39.58
C GLN A 109 10.28 13.30 -38.30
N ASP A 110 9.38 14.29 -38.36
CA ASP A 110 9.05 15.12 -37.20
C ASP A 110 8.43 14.28 -36.07
N ARG A 111 7.52 13.38 -36.42
CA ARG A 111 6.90 12.45 -35.46
C ARG A 111 7.93 11.50 -34.85
N ALA A 112 8.90 11.01 -35.65
CA ALA A 112 9.99 10.18 -35.12
C ALA A 112 10.86 10.95 -34.13
N SER A 113 11.14 12.22 -34.41
CA SER A 113 11.89 13.10 -33.51
C SER A 113 11.13 13.36 -32.20
N LEU A 114 9.83 13.65 -32.29
CA LEU A 114 8.96 13.83 -31.11
C LEU A 114 8.87 12.53 -30.28
N GLN A 115 8.79 11.36 -30.95
CA GLN A 115 8.82 10.06 -30.25
C GLN A 115 10.14 9.83 -29.51
N GLY A 116 11.27 10.29 -30.07
CA GLY A 116 12.56 10.25 -29.37
C GLY A 116 12.53 11.01 -28.04
N VAL A 117 11.92 12.21 -28.03
CA VAL A 117 11.75 13.01 -26.82
C VAL A 117 10.82 12.31 -25.83
N VAL A 118 9.69 11.75 -26.29
CA VAL A 118 8.78 10.98 -25.43
C VAL A 118 9.49 9.79 -24.78
N SER A 119 10.32 9.07 -25.53
CA SER A 119 11.10 7.95 -25.00
C SER A 119 12.06 8.36 -23.89
N GLN A 120 12.70 9.54 -24.02
CA GLN A 120 13.57 10.09 -22.98
C GLN A 120 12.78 10.50 -21.73
N LEU A 121 11.60 11.12 -21.89
CA LEU A 121 10.73 11.48 -20.77
C LEU A 121 10.20 10.26 -20.05
N LEU A 122 9.82 9.20 -20.78
CA LEU A 122 9.41 7.92 -20.18
C LEU A 122 10.56 7.25 -19.39
N ALA A 123 11.81 7.35 -19.89
CA ALA A 123 12.97 6.88 -19.14
C ALA A 123 13.18 7.66 -17.84
N GLN A 124 12.90 8.97 -17.83
CA GLN A 124 12.93 9.77 -16.60
C GLN A 124 11.81 9.38 -15.63
N VAL A 125 10.58 9.15 -16.10
CA VAL A 125 9.48 8.61 -15.30
C VAL A 125 9.90 7.30 -14.65
N GLN A 126 10.45 6.37 -15.44
CA GLN A 126 10.96 5.09 -14.94
C GLN A 126 12.05 5.26 -13.88
N THR A 127 12.95 6.22 -14.07
CA THR A 127 14.01 6.52 -13.11
C THR A 127 13.45 7.04 -11.80
N ILE A 128 12.47 7.94 -11.84
CA ILE A 128 11.78 8.45 -10.64
C ILE A 128 11.11 7.30 -9.91
N ALA A 129 10.37 6.44 -10.62
CA ALA A 129 9.64 5.33 -10.04
C ALA A 129 10.57 4.30 -9.34
N THR A 130 11.73 4.02 -9.92
CA THR A 130 12.66 3.02 -9.39
C THR A 130 13.66 3.55 -8.38
N GLN A 131 13.97 4.85 -8.41
CA GLN A 131 14.98 5.45 -7.53
C GLN A 131 14.38 6.21 -6.34
N THR A 132 13.06 6.46 -6.33
CA THR A 132 12.42 7.08 -5.17
C THR A 132 12.32 6.08 -4.04
N GLN A 133 13.14 6.33 -3.00
CA GLN A 133 13.21 5.45 -1.84
C GLN A 133 13.18 6.26 -0.54
N PHE A 134 12.69 5.61 0.51
CA PHE A 134 12.74 6.12 1.88
C PHE A 134 13.34 5.04 2.76
N ASN A 135 14.41 5.38 3.46
CA ASN A 135 15.17 4.43 4.32
C ASN A 135 15.54 3.12 3.61
N GLY A 136 15.92 3.19 2.32
CA GLY A 136 16.31 2.04 1.52
C GLY A 136 15.16 1.19 0.96
N GLN A 137 13.91 1.60 1.18
CA GLN A 137 12.72 0.98 0.60
C GLN A 137 12.20 1.80 -0.57
N ASN A 138 12.01 1.15 -1.71
CA ASN A 138 11.40 1.79 -2.87
C ASN A 138 9.92 2.07 -2.59
N LEU A 139 9.44 3.24 -3.03
CA LEU A 139 8.08 3.68 -2.76
C LEU A 139 7.14 3.54 -3.95
N LEU A 140 7.65 3.68 -5.19
CA LEU A 140 6.85 3.87 -6.40
C LEU A 140 6.95 2.70 -7.38
N ASP A 141 7.72 1.68 -7.10
CA ASP A 141 7.92 0.52 -7.97
C ASP A 141 6.82 -0.55 -7.86
N GLY A 142 5.83 -0.33 -6.97
CA GLY A 142 4.71 -1.25 -6.71
C GLY A 142 4.99 -2.29 -5.62
N THR A 143 6.20 -2.31 -5.06
CA THR A 143 6.53 -3.23 -3.94
C THR A 143 6.02 -2.69 -2.60
N PHE A 144 5.80 -1.36 -2.50
CA PHE A 144 5.34 -0.70 -1.29
C PHE A 144 3.81 -0.79 -1.15
N SER A 145 3.34 -1.93 -0.67
CA SER A 145 1.91 -2.22 -0.50
C SER A 145 1.63 -2.73 0.91
N GLY A 146 0.59 -2.19 1.55
CA GLY A 146 0.10 -2.66 2.85
C GLY A 146 1.09 -2.51 4.01
N GLN A 147 2.02 -1.55 3.95
CA GLN A 147 2.98 -1.33 5.03
C GLN A 147 2.29 -0.79 6.27
N GLN A 148 2.55 -1.45 7.40
CA GLN A 148 1.89 -1.18 8.66
C GLN A 148 2.73 -0.25 9.54
N PHE A 149 2.14 0.85 9.97
CA PHE A 149 2.72 1.76 10.95
C PHE A 149 1.95 1.68 12.25
N GLN A 150 2.62 1.28 13.33
CA GLN A 150 2.03 1.24 14.67
C GLN A 150 1.91 2.67 15.19
N VAL A 151 0.67 3.17 15.35
CA VAL A 151 0.36 4.54 15.76
C VAL A 151 -0.34 4.62 17.13
N GLY A 152 -0.35 3.53 17.86
CA GLY A 152 -0.89 3.47 19.21
C GLY A 152 -0.08 2.60 20.14
N ALA A 153 -0.34 2.71 21.44
CA ALA A 153 0.38 1.98 22.49
C ALA A 153 -0.02 0.51 22.60
N ASN A 154 -1.16 0.11 22.00
CA ASN A 154 -1.67 -1.25 22.07
C ASN A 154 -1.50 -1.96 20.72
N ALA A 155 -1.45 -3.29 20.75
CA ALA A 155 -1.38 -4.12 19.55
C ALA A 155 -2.54 -3.82 18.59
N ASN A 156 -2.31 -3.91 17.29
CA ASN A 156 -3.27 -3.68 16.21
C ASN A 156 -3.79 -2.23 16.06
N GLN A 157 -3.17 -1.26 16.73
CA GLN A 157 -3.42 0.17 16.47
C GLN A 157 -2.53 0.67 15.34
N ILE A 158 -2.80 0.21 14.14
CA ILE A 158 -1.97 0.41 12.94
C ILE A 158 -2.67 1.26 11.90
N ILE A 159 -1.87 1.98 11.11
CA ILE A 159 -2.29 2.60 9.84
C ILE A 159 -1.57 1.86 8.72
N ASN A 160 -2.32 1.41 7.72
CA ASN A 160 -1.76 0.81 6.52
C ASN A 160 -1.52 1.90 5.47
N VAL A 161 -0.31 1.97 4.96
CA VAL A 161 0.07 2.86 3.86
C VAL A 161 0.41 2.02 2.65
N SER A 162 -0.20 2.36 1.51
CA SER A 162 0.10 1.75 0.22
C SER A 162 0.33 2.84 -0.80
N VAL A 163 1.33 2.67 -1.64
CA VAL A 163 1.59 3.55 -2.77
C VAL A 163 1.41 2.74 -4.05
N ALA A 164 0.65 3.29 -4.99
CA ALA A 164 0.43 2.63 -6.27
C ALA A 164 1.73 2.56 -7.08
N ASN A 165 1.84 1.55 -7.94
CA ASN A 165 2.95 1.41 -8.86
C ASN A 165 2.93 2.55 -9.88
N ALA A 166 4.00 3.32 -9.92
CA ALA A 166 4.20 4.47 -10.78
C ALA A 166 5.23 4.22 -11.91
N ASN A 167 5.63 2.97 -12.13
CA ASN A 167 6.48 2.63 -13.26
C ASN A 167 5.83 3.00 -14.59
N SER A 168 6.62 3.40 -15.57
CA SER A 168 6.15 3.75 -16.92
C SER A 168 5.32 2.65 -17.59
N ASN A 169 5.55 1.39 -17.21
CA ASN A 169 4.79 0.25 -17.69
C ASN A 169 3.45 0.03 -16.96
N ALA A 170 3.29 0.60 -15.77
CA ALA A 170 2.08 0.47 -14.96
C ALA A 170 1.13 1.67 -15.14
N ILE A 171 1.69 2.86 -15.40
CA ILE A 171 0.92 4.08 -15.66
C ILE A 171 0.31 4.02 -17.05
N GLY A 172 -1.01 4.12 -17.14
CA GLY A 172 -1.74 4.07 -18.42
C GLY A 172 -1.91 2.67 -19.00
N ASN A 173 -1.44 1.67 -18.29
CA ASN A 173 -1.61 0.29 -18.71
C ASN A 173 -2.99 -0.21 -18.27
N ASN A 174 -4.01 0.02 -19.08
CA ASN A 174 -5.23 -0.77 -19.00
C ASN A 174 -4.90 -2.18 -19.52
N VAL A 175 -4.29 -3.00 -18.66
CA VAL A 175 -4.01 -4.39 -18.97
C VAL A 175 -5.33 -5.12 -19.03
N MET A 176 -5.75 -5.50 -20.19
CA MET A 176 -6.73 -6.57 -20.35
C MET A 176 -6.04 -7.88 -19.98
N ALA A 177 -6.09 -8.25 -18.70
CA ALA A 177 -5.76 -9.61 -18.32
C ALA A 177 -6.92 -10.51 -18.76
N ALA A 178 -6.81 -11.14 -19.90
CA ALA A 178 -7.64 -12.28 -20.22
C ALA A 178 -7.21 -13.43 -19.30
N SER A 179 -7.82 -13.49 -18.12
CA SER A 179 -7.67 -14.62 -17.20
C SER A 179 -8.66 -15.70 -17.61
N GLY A 180 -8.27 -16.49 -18.57
CA GLY A 180 -9.02 -17.65 -19.02
C GLY A 180 -8.18 -18.42 -20.01
N THR A 181 -8.19 -19.73 -19.89
CA THR A 181 -7.57 -20.64 -20.87
C THR A 181 -8.37 -20.58 -22.15
N ILE A 182 -8.17 -19.54 -22.98
CA ILE A 182 -8.66 -19.53 -24.33
C ILE A 182 -7.61 -20.27 -25.14
N TYR A 183 -7.77 -21.58 -25.24
CA TYR A 183 -7.01 -22.45 -26.08
C TYR A 183 -5.71 -23.03 -25.48
N SER A 184 -5.76 -24.32 -25.23
CA SER A 184 -4.61 -25.20 -25.20
C SER A 184 -4.50 -25.92 -26.53
N ALA A 185 -3.81 -25.32 -27.50
CA ALA A 185 -3.15 -26.11 -28.52
C ALA A 185 -1.70 -26.22 -28.11
N THR A 186 -1.35 -27.34 -27.52
CA THR A 186 0.01 -27.84 -27.32
C THR A 186 1.10 -26.79 -27.06
N GLY A 187 1.32 -26.48 -25.80
CA GLY A 187 2.57 -25.91 -25.32
C GLY A 187 2.54 -24.42 -24.99
N ALA A 188 2.57 -24.13 -23.71
CA ALA A 188 2.81 -22.88 -23.02
C ALA A 188 1.57 -22.10 -22.59
N ALA A 189 1.18 -22.31 -21.32
CA ALA A 189 0.37 -21.38 -20.56
C ALA A 189 1.21 -20.11 -20.32
N GLY A 190 0.95 -19.06 -21.11
CA GLY A 190 1.49 -17.73 -20.86
C GLY A 190 0.33 -16.80 -20.56
N SER A 191 0.25 -16.26 -19.34
CA SER A 191 -0.61 -15.11 -19.05
C SER A 191 0.03 -13.88 -19.70
N ASN A 192 -0.37 -13.57 -20.93
CA ASN A 192 0.11 -12.39 -21.62
C ASN A 192 -0.88 -11.25 -21.35
N GLY A 193 -0.50 -10.32 -20.46
CA GLY A 193 -1.16 -9.03 -20.37
C GLY A 193 -0.80 -8.19 -21.60
N TYR A 194 -1.82 -7.66 -22.27
CA TYR A 194 -1.62 -6.74 -23.39
C TYR A 194 -1.85 -5.30 -22.94
N ALA A 195 -0.95 -4.41 -23.34
CA ALA A 195 -1.10 -2.98 -23.08
C ALA A 195 -2.26 -2.38 -23.91
N ALA A 196 -2.85 -1.29 -23.42
CA ALA A 196 -3.89 -0.57 -24.15
C ALA A 196 -3.40 -0.18 -25.55
N GLY A 197 -4.18 -0.51 -26.59
CA GLY A 197 -3.84 -0.26 -27.99
C GLY A 197 -3.09 -1.40 -28.69
N GLN A 198 -2.80 -2.52 -28.01
CA GLN A 198 -2.29 -3.71 -28.66
C GLN A 198 -3.43 -4.55 -29.26
N ALA A 199 -3.23 -4.97 -30.48
CA ALA A 199 -4.16 -5.90 -31.12
C ALA A 199 -3.96 -7.31 -30.55
N PHE A 200 -5.01 -7.86 -29.96
CA PHE A 200 -5.05 -9.27 -29.60
C PHE A 200 -5.58 -10.07 -30.78
N THR A 201 -4.77 -10.99 -31.30
CA THR A 201 -5.18 -11.89 -32.39
C THR A 201 -5.49 -13.27 -31.82
N ILE A 202 -6.75 -13.66 -31.86
CA ILE A 202 -7.14 -15.05 -31.61
C ILE A 202 -7.00 -15.77 -32.95
N THR A 203 -5.99 -16.63 -33.10
CA THR A 203 -5.85 -17.48 -34.26
C THR A 203 -6.53 -18.83 -33.97
N ALA A 204 -7.68 -19.06 -34.57
CA ALA A 204 -8.27 -20.38 -34.56
C ALA A 204 -7.43 -21.28 -35.46
N GLY A 205 -6.61 -22.17 -34.88
CA GLY A 205 -6.10 -23.34 -35.62
C GLY A 205 -7.25 -24.30 -35.91
N ALA A 206 -7.05 -25.27 -36.81
CA ALA A 206 -8.05 -26.26 -37.24
C ALA A 206 -8.49 -27.25 -36.13
N GLY A 207 -8.71 -26.77 -34.92
CA GLY A 207 -9.23 -27.46 -33.75
C GLY A 207 -10.31 -26.62 -33.09
N ALA A 208 -11.43 -27.25 -32.81
CA ALA A 208 -12.61 -26.63 -32.22
C ALA A 208 -12.31 -25.84 -30.96
N PHE A 209 -12.88 -24.66 -30.84
CA PHE A 209 -12.95 -23.95 -29.53
C PHE A 209 -13.70 -24.84 -28.55
N THR A 210 -13.10 -25.15 -27.41
CA THR A 210 -13.86 -25.73 -26.31
C THR A 210 -14.64 -24.61 -25.60
N SER A 211 -15.90 -24.90 -25.24
CA SER A 211 -16.76 -23.97 -24.55
C SER A 211 -16.12 -23.49 -23.24
N GLY A 212 -16.21 -22.18 -22.96
CA GLY A 212 -15.66 -21.58 -21.74
C GLY A 212 -16.15 -20.16 -21.53
N THR A 213 -15.87 -19.63 -20.35
CA THR A 213 -16.17 -18.23 -19.99
C THR A 213 -14.92 -17.38 -20.19
N VAL A 214 -15.04 -16.30 -20.93
CA VAL A 214 -13.99 -15.30 -21.13
C VAL A 214 -14.33 -14.07 -20.31
N SER A 215 -13.45 -13.70 -19.40
CA SER A 215 -13.57 -12.45 -18.65
C SER A 215 -12.89 -11.32 -19.41
N VAL A 216 -13.64 -10.26 -19.68
CA VAL A 216 -13.17 -9.05 -20.34
C VAL A 216 -13.15 -7.92 -19.35
N SER A 217 -11.97 -7.34 -19.08
CA SER A 217 -11.80 -6.20 -18.17
C SER A 217 -11.24 -5.01 -18.95
N GLY A 218 -11.85 -3.85 -18.80
CA GLY A 218 -11.41 -2.61 -19.41
C GLY A 218 -11.56 -1.42 -18.47
N TYR A 219 -11.36 -0.22 -18.98
CA TYR A 219 -11.36 1.02 -18.17
C TYR A 219 -12.72 1.33 -17.50
N ALA A 220 -13.83 0.85 -18.06
CA ALA A 220 -15.17 1.08 -17.55
C ALA A 220 -15.62 0.01 -16.53
N GLY A 221 -14.94 -1.15 -16.50
CA GLY A 221 -15.27 -2.26 -15.61
C GLY A 221 -14.90 -3.62 -16.19
N ALA A 222 -15.46 -4.68 -15.61
CA ALA A 222 -15.27 -6.05 -16.07
C ALA A 222 -16.62 -6.70 -16.42
N GLY A 223 -16.60 -7.56 -17.46
CA GLY A 223 -17.73 -8.38 -17.87
C GLY A 223 -17.26 -9.77 -18.28
N ALA A 224 -18.15 -10.73 -18.37
CA ALA A 224 -17.87 -12.08 -18.80
C ALA A 224 -18.75 -12.45 -19.98
N ILE A 225 -18.17 -13.12 -20.98
CA ILE A 225 -18.89 -13.71 -22.09
C ILE A 225 -18.70 -15.23 -22.08
N ASN A 226 -19.74 -15.97 -22.46
CA ASN A 226 -19.64 -17.40 -22.66
C ASN A 226 -19.36 -17.66 -24.13
N VAL A 227 -18.30 -18.39 -24.42
CA VAL A 227 -17.95 -18.86 -25.75
C VAL A 227 -18.35 -20.32 -25.84
N THR A 228 -19.12 -20.67 -26.86
CA THR A 228 -19.54 -22.04 -27.12
C THR A 228 -18.55 -22.75 -28.07
N ALA A 229 -18.53 -24.07 -28.06
CA ALA A 229 -17.71 -24.82 -28.98
C ALA A 229 -18.10 -24.47 -30.43
N ASP A 230 -17.10 -24.35 -31.31
CA ASP A 230 -17.26 -24.01 -32.73
C ASP A 230 -17.86 -22.63 -33.06
N GLU A 231 -17.85 -21.72 -32.04
CA GLU A 231 -18.33 -20.37 -32.25
C GLU A 231 -17.39 -19.58 -33.17
N SER A 232 -17.97 -18.84 -34.11
CA SER A 232 -17.17 -18.05 -35.06
C SER A 232 -16.53 -16.84 -34.39
N ALA A 233 -15.35 -16.39 -34.86
CA ALA A 233 -14.70 -15.17 -34.37
C ALA A 233 -15.60 -13.94 -34.46
N ALA A 234 -16.53 -13.90 -35.43
CA ALA A 234 -17.50 -12.83 -35.56
C ALA A 234 -18.52 -12.82 -34.39
N ASN A 235 -18.98 -14.00 -33.96
CA ASN A 235 -19.90 -14.12 -32.82
C ASN A 235 -19.21 -13.78 -31.53
N VAL A 236 -17.96 -14.23 -31.33
CA VAL A 236 -17.15 -13.85 -30.15
C VAL A 236 -16.93 -12.33 -30.08
N ALA A 237 -16.60 -11.71 -31.23
CA ALA A 237 -16.46 -10.26 -31.31
C ALA A 237 -17.79 -9.53 -31.02
N ALA A 238 -18.91 -10.04 -31.51
CA ALA A 238 -20.24 -9.50 -31.23
C ALA A 238 -20.59 -9.59 -29.73
N SER A 239 -20.27 -10.72 -29.09
CA SER A 239 -20.47 -10.92 -27.63
C SER A 239 -19.60 -9.97 -26.79
N ILE A 240 -18.35 -9.72 -27.17
CA ILE A 240 -17.50 -8.71 -26.54
C ILE A 240 -18.07 -7.30 -26.72
N ASN A 241 -18.54 -6.97 -27.93
CA ASN A 241 -19.13 -5.67 -28.22
C ASN A 241 -20.47 -5.45 -27.48
N ALA A 242 -21.21 -6.50 -27.18
CA ALA A 242 -22.45 -6.42 -26.40
C ALA A 242 -22.21 -5.93 -24.96
N ILE A 243 -21.03 -6.21 -24.42
CA ILE A 243 -20.61 -5.75 -23.06
C ILE A 243 -19.67 -4.54 -23.10
N SER A 244 -19.49 -3.90 -24.28
CA SER A 244 -18.57 -2.77 -24.46
C SER A 244 -18.93 -1.56 -23.59
N GLN A 245 -20.21 -1.30 -23.35
CA GLN A 245 -20.67 -0.25 -22.44
C GLN A 245 -20.21 -0.49 -20.99
N GLN A 246 -20.16 -1.76 -20.58
CA GLN A 246 -19.76 -2.17 -19.25
C GLN A 246 -18.24 -2.25 -19.08
N THR A 247 -17.53 -2.62 -20.13
CA THR A 247 -16.09 -2.87 -20.09
C THR A 247 -15.24 -1.77 -20.73
N GLY A 248 -15.83 -0.99 -21.65
CA GLY A 248 -15.08 -0.05 -22.48
C GLY A 248 -14.22 -0.71 -23.55
N VAL A 249 -14.44 -2.00 -23.82
CA VAL A 249 -13.68 -2.79 -24.78
C VAL A 249 -14.51 -3.05 -26.02
N THR A 250 -13.90 -2.88 -27.20
CA THR A 250 -14.49 -3.24 -28.51
C THR A 250 -13.62 -4.28 -29.20
N ALA A 251 -14.26 -5.21 -29.91
CA ALA A 251 -13.60 -6.27 -30.66
C ALA A 251 -14.00 -6.24 -32.13
N THR A 252 -13.05 -6.53 -33.01
CA THR A 252 -13.28 -6.75 -34.44
C THR A 252 -12.84 -8.14 -34.82
N ALA A 253 -13.66 -8.87 -35.60
CA ALA A 253 -13.29 -10.15 -36.13
C ALA A 253 -12.59 -9.97 -37.49
N ASN A 254 -11.45 -10.63 -37.67
CA ASN A 254 -10.73 -10.66 -38.92
C ASN A 254 -10.49 -12.13 -39.30
N THR A 255 -10.99 -12.54 -40.48
CA THR A 255 -10.83 -13.90 -40.99
C THR A 255 -9.84 -13.87 -42.13
N SER A 256 -8.70 -14.54 -41.99
CA SER A 256 -7.76 -14.76 -43.08
C SER A 256 -7.88 -16.20 -43.55
N VAL A 257 -8.06 -16.43 -44.88
CA VAL A 257 -8.07 -17.75 -45.48
C VAL A 257 -6.78 -17.92 -46.28
N ALA A 258 -5.95 -18.89 -45.87
CA ALA A 258 -4.79 -19.28 -46.66
C ALA A 258 -5.19 -20.38 -47.66
N PHE A 259 -5.05 -20.13 -48.95
CA PHE A 259 -5.21 -21.14 -49.99
C PHE A 259 -3.83 -21.75 -50.29
N THR A 260 -3.70 -23.04 -50.08
CA THR A 260 -2.54 -23.80 -50.57
C THR A 260 -2.93 -24.37 -51.94
N VAL A 261 -2.31 -23.86 -53.00
CA VAL A 261 -2.44 -24.45 -54.33
C VAL A 261 -1.41 -25.56 -54.45
N THR A 262 -1.88 -26.81 -54.42
CA THR A 262 -1.03 -27.96 -54.73
C THR A 262 -0.98 -28.05 -56.24
N THR A 263 0.14 -27.70 -56.85
CA THR A 263 0.42 -28.01 -58.27
C THR A 263 0.68 -29.50 -58.38
N GLY A 264 -0.20 -30.23 -59.12
CA GLY A 264 -0.04 -31.61 -59.45
C GLY A 264 1.06 -31.84 -60.51
#